data_4e74700cc70c3fb6ce40de0fbe7e6e20
#
_entry.id   4e74700cc70c3fb6ce40de0fbe7e6e20
#
_cell.length_a   1.000
_cell.length_b   1.000
_cell.length_c   1.000
_cell.angle_alpha   90.00
_cell.angle_beta   90.00
_cell.angle_gamma   90.00
#
_symmetry.space_group_name_H-M   'P 1'
#
loop_
_entity.id
_entity.type
_entity.pdbx_description
1 polymer ?
#
loop_
_entity_poly.entity_id
_entity_poly.type
_entity_poly.pdbx_seq_one_letter_code
_entity_poly.pdbx_strand_id
1 'polypeptide(L)'
;MHKNNDTIEDLEVKDAQIIFNSIWSALIDEIGQDNIRFPKEIFWLNGAPGAGKGTNTDFIMEYRNLTAPPIVVSSLLNSSEAIEKKDAGMLVGDKEVINIMLRTLLAPIYKTGAVVDGFPRTKVQVECVKMLFEKINELKNIYSNTKLEPFFKKPHFHIVVLFIDQNESVKRQISRGRSAILHNKEVKASGVGDLIEVRPTDLDTNASINRYRTFKEKTYDALRELRESFFYHFINAHGSIEDVRKRIDSELRYQGSLELDESTYDIISKLPIASSLGKHARQDLVDRLEDYQRYNCSLFRSIVDLISEYFMPIIKRHSISGYSVVNTDNIILDDPIAISILIDVFSERGLTLIHI
;
A
#
# COMPACT_ATOMS: atom_id res chain seq x y z
N MET A 1 7.93 -29.98 10.47
CA MET A 1 7.48 -28.71 11.10
C MET A 1 6.39 -27.95 10.33
N HIS A 2 5.98 -28.36 9.11
CA HIS A 2 4.92 -27.68 8.32
C HIS A 2 3.48 -27.96 8.77
N LYS A 3 3.19 -29.10 9.38
CA LYS A 3 1.81 -29.49 9.76
C LYS A 3 1.16 -28.68 10.92
N ASN A 4 1.97 -27.99 11.75
CA ASN A 4 1.41 -27.20 12.88
C ASN A 4 1.02 -25.77 12.48
N ASN A 5 1.58 -25.21 11.39
CA ASN A 5 1.22 -23.87 10.94
C ASN A 5 -0.15 -23.85 10.24
N ASP A 6 -0.43 -24.83 9.40
CA ASP A 6 -1.72 -24.93 8.67
C ASP A 6 -2.92 -25.04 9.64
N THR A 7 -2.74 -25.71 10.78
CA THR A 7 -3.81 -25.85 11.80
C THR A 7 -4.05 -24.56 12.59
N ILE A 8 -3.03 -23.74 12.81
CA ILE A 8 -3.14 -22.44 13.50
C ILE A 8 -3.80 -21.41 12.57
N GLU A 9 -3.41 -21.37 11.30
CA GLU A 9 -4.03 -20.49 10.28
C GLU A 9 -5.52 -20.81 10.10
N ASP A 10 -5.89 -22.07 10.05
CA ASP A 10 -7.31 -22.51 10.00
C ASP A 10 -8.12 -22.05 11.22
N LEU A 11 -7.51 -22.03 12.41
CA LEU A 11 -8.17 -21.55 13.62
C LEU A 11 -8.36 -20.03 13.62
N GLU A 12 -7.34 -19.27 13.20
CA GLU A 12 -7.42 -17.82 13.11
C GLU A 12 -8.48 -17.36 12.11
N VAL A 13 -8.62 -18.05 10.96
CA VAL A 13 -9.67 -17.78 9.97
C VAL A 13 -11.07 -18.08 10.54
N LYS A 14 -11.24 -19.20 11.26
CA LYS A 14 -12.52 -19.56 11.91
C LYS A 14 -12.88 -18.56 13.00
N ASP A 15 -11.92 -18.14 13.81
CA ASP A 15 -12.13 -17.12 14.85
C ASP A 15 -12.54 -15.79 14.22
N ALA A 16 -11.89 -15.38 13.13
CA ALA A 16 -12.26 -14.19 12.37
C ALA A 16 -13.71 -14.26 11.85
N GLN A 17 -14.12 -15.41 11.28
CA GLN A 17 -15.49 -15.62 10.79
C GLN A 17 -16.54 -15.50 11.90
N ILE A 18 -16.28 -16.13 13.05
CA ILE A 18 -17.19 -16.08 14.20
C ILE A 18 -17.31 -14.64 14.73
N ILE A 19 -16.20 -13.96 14.90
CA ILE A 19 -16.14 -12.59 15.41
C ILE A 19 -16.84 -11.64 14.43
N PHE A 20 -16.47 -11.68 13.14
CA PHE A 20 -17.05 -10.82 12.13
C PHE A 20 -18.54 -11.01 11.98
N ASN A 21 -19.02 -12.25 11.83
CA ASN A 21 -20.44 -12.54 11.66
C ASN A 21 -21.27 -12.11 12.87
N SER A 22 -20.76 -12.33 14.09
CA SER A 22 -21.43 -11.87 15.31
C SER A 22 -21.58 -10.35 15.36
N ILE A 23 -20.51 -9.62 15.02
CA ILE A 23 -20.51 -8.15 15.02
C ILE A 23 -21.39 -7.63 13.88
N TRP A 24 -21.29 -8.23 12.70
CA TRP A 24 -22.04 -7.82 11.53
C TRP A 24 -23.54 -8.00 11.73
N SER A 25 -23.97 -9.14 12.28
CA SER A 25 -25.39 -9.37 12.62
C SER A 25 -25.91 -8.30 13.59
N ALA A 26 -25.16 -8.01 14.66
CA ALA A 26 -25.54 -6.98 15.60
C ALA A 26 -25.63 -5.57 14.97
N LEU A 27 -24.74 -5.26 14.02
CA LEU A 27 -24.79 -4.00 13.27
C LEU A 27 -26.00 -3.91 12.36
N ILE A 28 -26.36 -5.01 11.67
CA ILE A 28 -27.56 -5.07 10.84
C ILE A 28 -28.82 -4.89 11.69
N ASP A 29 -28.89 -5.54 12.84
CA ASP A 29 -30.04 -5.43 13.76
C ASP A 29 -30.21 -4.02 14.31
N GLU A 30 -29.11 -3.31 14.53
CA GLU A 30 -29.10 -1.94 15.09
C GLU A 30 -29.38 -0.87 14.04
N ILE A 31 -28.68 -0.92 12.90
CA ILE A 31 -28.70 0.13 11.87
C ILE A 31 -29.77 -0.13 10.81
N GLY A 32 -30.06 -1.41 10.54
CA GLY A 32 -30.82 -1.87 9.37
C GLY A 32 -29.94 -1.92 8.11
N GLN A 33 -30.03 -3.01 7.38
CA GLN A 33 -29.17 -3.25 6.19
C GLN A 33 -29.28 -2.12 5.15
N ASP A 34 -30.48 -1.63 4.88
CA ASP A 34 -30.75 -0.57 3.91
C ASP A 34 -30.15 0.79 4.32
N ASN A 35 -29.83 0.97 5.59
CA ASN A 35 -29.30 2.20 6.15
C ASN A 35 -27.78 2.20 6.27
N ILE A 36 -27.12 1.06 6.06
CA ILE A 36 -25.65 1.01 6.09
C ILE A 36 -25.08 1.90 4.99
N ARG A 37 -24.02 2.61 5.32
CA ARG A 37 -23.28 3.45 4.37
C ARG A 37 -21.81 3.18 4.54
N PHE A 38 -21.13 2.88 3.42
CA PHE A 38 -19.69 2.66 3.40
C PHE A 38 -18.96 3.92 2.98
N PRO A 39 -17.76 4.17 3.53
CA PRO A 39 -16.86 5.17 2.98
C PRO A 39 -16.55 4.88 1.51
N LYS A 40 -16.43 5.90 0.67
CA LYS A 40 -16.04 5.73 -0.74
C LYS A 40 -14.64 5.16 -0.90
N GLU A 41 -13.74 5.53 0.01
CA GLU A 41 -12.38 5.02 0.09
C GLU A 41 -11.97 4.87 1.54
N ILE A 42 -11.09 3.90 1.82
CA ILE A 42 -10.61 3.60 3.16
C ILE A 42 -9.09 3.41 3.10
N PHE A 43 -8.38 4.26 3.84
CA PHE A 43 -6.94 4.15 4.03
C PHE A 43 -6.66 3.41 5.34
N TRP A 44 -6.22 2.16 5.22
CA TRP A 44 -5.76 1.35 6.35
C TRP A 44 -4.29 1.71 6.63
N LEU A 45 -4.09 2.76 7.45
CA LEU A 45 -2.76 3.29 7.72
C LEU A 45 -2.07 2.49 8.82
N ASN A 46 -1.00 1.83 8.45
CA ASN A 46 -0.17 1.04 9.34
C ASN A 46 1.30 1.44 9.27
N GLY A 47 2.11 0.89 10.14
CA GLY A 47 3.55 1.12 10.13
C GLY A 47 4.19 0.91 11.48
N ALA A 48 5.51 0.81 11.46
CA ALA A 48 6.31 0.62 12.66
C ALA A 48 6.03 1.69 13.72
N PRO A 49 6.20 1.40 15.01
CA PRO A 49 6.22 2.42 16.04
C PRO A 49 7.23 3.52 15.67
N GLY A 50 6.87 4.79 15.80
CA GLY A 50 7.74 5.91 15.41
C GLY A 50 7.85 6.17 13.90
N ALA A 51 7.17 5.43 13.01
CA ALA A 51 7.20 5.64 11.56
C ALA A 51 6.49 6.92 11.09
N GLY A 52 5.87 7.69 12.00
CA GLY A 52 5.23 8.96 11.65
C GLY A 52 3.83 8.82 11.10
N LYS A 53 3.08 7.77 11.46
CA LYS A 53 1.67 7.61 11.06
C LYS A 53 0.86 8.87 11.34
N GLY A 54 0.70 9.26 12.60
CA GLY A 54 -0.07 10.44 12.99
C GLY A 54 0.41 11.74 12.31
N THR A 55 1.71 11.90 12.09
CA THR A 55 2.28 13.07 11.40
C THR A 55 1.88 13.15 9.92
N ASN A 56 1.66 12.00 9.28
CA ASN A 56 1.31 11.91 7.86
C ASN A 56 -0.20 11.68 7.62
N THR A 57 -0.98 11.44 8.68
CA THR A 57 -2.44 11.24 8.56
C THR A 57 -3.11 12.47 7.97
N ASP A 58 -2.84 13.66 8.52
CA ASP A 58 -3.41 14.91 8.03
C ASP A 58 -3.03 15.18 6.57
N PHE A 59 -1.79 14.87 6.19
CA PHE A 59 -1.34 15.01 4.80
C PHE A 59 -2.12 14.09 3.85
N ILE A 60 -2.36 12.83 4.22
CA ILE A 60 -3.16 11.89 3.42
C ILE A 60 -4.60 12.40 3.31
N MET A 61 -5.16 12.91 4.41
CA MET A 61 -6.52 13.44 4.44
C MET A 61 -6.67 14.66 3.53
N GLU A 62 -5.75 15.63 3.62
CA GLU A 62 -5.72 16.80 2.74
C GLU A 62 -5.57 16.42 1.27
N TYR A 63 -4.64 15.51 0.98
CA TYR A 63 -4.37 15.02 -0.38
C TYR A 63 -5.61 14.39 -1.03
N ARG A 64 -6.43 13.69 -0.24
CA ARG A 64 -7.66 13.02 -0.70
C ARG A 64 -8.94 13.82 -0.43
N ASN A 65 -8.85 15.03 0.08
CA ASN A 65 -9.98 15.87 0.48
C ASN A 65 -10.95 15.16 1.48
N LEU A 66 -10.39 14.39 2.42
CA LEU A 66 -11.14 13.72 3.46
C LEU A 66 -11.39 14.68 4.62
N THR A 67 -12.66 14.91 4.97
CA THR A 67 -13.06 15.88 5.98
C THR A 67 -13.40 15.28 7.34
N ALA A 68 -13.65 13.97 7.39
CA ALA A 68 -13.92 13.27 8.63
C ALA A 68 -12.63 13.07 9.44
N PRO A 69 -12.66 13.17 10.78
CA PRO A 69 -11.46 12.96 11.60
C PRO A 69 -10.92 11.54 11.42
N PRO A 70 -9.60 11.30 11.55
CA PRO A 70 -9.04 9.97 11.41
C PRO A 70 -9.54 9.04 12.52
N ILE A 71 -9.80 7.78 12.17
CA ILE A 71 -10.15 6.73 13.13
C ILE A 71 -8.86 6.20 13.73
N VAL A 72 -8.45 6.73 14.86
CA VAL A 72 -7.27 6.27 15.60
C VAL A 72 -7.70 5.13 16.53
N VAL A 73 -7.53 3.89 16.10
CA VAL A 73 -8.07 2.72 16.82
C VAL A 73 -7.58 2.66 18.27
N SER A 74 -6.32 3.01 18.55
CA SER A 74 -5.79 3.00 19.91
C SER A 74 -6.47 4.02 20.84
N SER A 75 -7.02 5.12 20.33
CA SER A 75 -7.72 6.10 21.16
C SER A 75 -9.18 5.74 21.44
N LEU A 76 -9.74 4.81 20.65
CA LEU A 76 -11.10 4.31 20.86
C LEU A 76 -11.18 3.21 21.93
N LEU A 77 -10.04 2.59 22.25
CA LEU A 77 -9.95 1.48 23.20
C LEU A 77 -9.74 2.02 24.63
N ASN A 78 -10.84 2.24 25.35
CA ASN A 78 -10.86 2.90 26.66
C ASN A 78 -11.24 1.95 27.81
N SER A 79 -11.42 0.63 27.57
CA SER A 79 -11.64 -0.34 28.65
C SER A 79 -10.39 -0.43 29.53
N SER A 80 -10.57 -0.75 30.82
CA SER A 80 -9.45 -0.88 31.77
C SER A 80 -8.44 -1.92 31.29
N GLU A 81 -8.95 -3.04 30.75
CA GLU A 81 -8.10 -4.11 30.18
C GLU A 81 -7.35 -3.64 28.94
N ALA A 82 -7.99 -2.87 28.07
CA ALA A 82 -7.35 -2.33 26.86
C ALA A 82 -6.23 -1.32 27.23
N ILE A 83 -6.45 -0.49 28.24
CA ILE A 83 -5.45 0.47 28.73
C ILE A 83 -4.24 -0.29 29.29
N GLU A 84 -4.45 -1.28 30.15
CA GLU A 84 -3.37 -2.09 30.72
C GLU A 84 -2.52 -2.78 29.65
N LYS A 85 -3.18 -3.39 28.64
CA LYS A 85 -2.45 -4.03 27.52
C LYS A 85 -1.69 -3.00 26.67
N LYS A 86 -2.24 -1.83 26.42
CA LYS A 86 -1.57 -0.76 25.68
C LYS A 86 -0.32 -0.27 26.42
N ASP A 87 -0.40 -0.07 27.74
CA ASP A 87 0.70 0.39 28.57
C ASP A 87 1.82 -0.67 28.67
N ALA A 88 1.47 -1.95 28.64
CA ALA A 88 2.41 -3.05 28.52
C ALA A 88 2.96 -3.26 27.10
N GLY A 89 2.50 -2.51 26.12
CA GLY A 89 2.91 -2.66 24.70
C GLY A 89 2.33 -3.90 24.01
N MET A 90 1.30 -4.51 24.59
CA MET A 90 0.61 -5.70 24.06
C MET A 90 -0.56 -5.30 23.14
N LEU A 91 -1.05 -6.25 22.34
CA LEU A 91 -2.25 -6.07 21.50
C LEU A 91 -3.52 -6.31 22.34
N VAL A 92 -4.54 -5.49 22.07
CA VAL A 92 -5.90 -5.66 22.63
C VAL A 92 -6.64 -6.76 21.87
N GLY A 93 -7.64 -7.38 22.51
CA GLY A 93 -8.40 -8.50 21.93
C GLY A 93 -9.11 -8.12 20.63
N ASP A 94 -9.06 -9.00 19.64
CA ASP A 94 -9.55 -8.75 18.29
C ASP A 94 -11.03 -8.39 18.24
N LYS A 95 -11.88 -9.08 19.02
CA LYS A 95 -13.33 -8.82 19.04
C LYS A 95 -13.66 -7.38 19.43
N GLU A 96 -13.00 -6.85 20.47
CA GLU A 96 -13.20 -5.47 20.93
C GLU A 96 -12.77 -4.47 19.87
N VAL A 97 -11.57 -4.68 19.32
CA VAL A 97 -10.98 -3.82 18.29
C VAL A 97 -11.85 -3.78 17.04
N ILE A 98 -12.26 -4.94 16.52
CA ILE A 98 -13.08 -5.06 15.30
C ILE A 98 -14.45 -4.43 15.50
N ASN A 99 -15.09 -4.67 16.65
CA ASN A 99 -16.41 -4.11 16.95
C ASN A 99 -16.38 -2.57 16.96
N ILE A 100 -15.44 -1.99 17.70
CA ILE A 100 -15.32 -0.52 17.79
C ILE A 100 -14.96 0.07 16.42
N MET A 101 -14.03 -0.55 15.70
CA MET A 101 -13.59 -0.08 14.39
C MET A 101 -14.74 -0.09 13.38
N LEU A 102 -15.48 -1.20 13.24
CA LEU A 102 -16.60 -1.31 12.30
C LEU A 102 -17.72 -0.31 12.62
N ARG A 103 -18.11 -0.18 13.90
CA ARG A 103 -19.11 0.79 14.32
C ARG A 103 -18.73 2.22 13.99
N THR A 104 -17.48 2.57 14.22
CA THR A 104 -16.97 3.90 13.90
C THR A 104 -16.92 4.13 12.40
N LEU A 105 -16.40 3.17 11.64
CA LEU A 105 -16.25 3.26 10.19
C LEU A 105 -17.59 3.45 9.45
N LEU A 106 -18.65 2.81 9.94
CA LEU A 106 -19.99 2.90 9.34
C LEU A 106 -20.78 4.14 9.77
N ALA A 107 -20.21 5.00 10.62
CA ALA A 107 -20.87 6.24 10.99
C ALA A 107 -20.99 7.18 9.77
N PRO A 108 -22.13 7.91 9.63
CA PRO A 108 -22.41 8.73 8.44
C PRO A 108 -21.37 9.80 8.10
N ILE A 109 -20.59 10.24 9.09
CA ILE A 109 -19.51 11.23 8.88
C ILE A 109 -18.42 10.73 7.93
N TYR A 110 -18.18 9.40 7.85
CA TYR A 110 -17.14 8.77 7.05
C TYR A 110 -17.57 8.44 5.62
N LYS A 111 -18.78 8.82 5.19
CA LYS A 111 -19.31 8.49 3.84
C LYS A 111 -18.41 8.93 2.67
N THR A 112 -17.64 10.01 2.84
CA THR A 112 -16.74 10.52 1.80
C THR A 112 -15.42 9.76 1.72
N GLY A 113 -14.99 9.16 2.83
CA GLY A 113 -13.78 8.38 2.97
C GLY A 113 -13.29 8.38 4.41
N ALA A 114 -12.40 7.46 4.75
CA ALA A 114 -11.87 7.29 6.09
C ALA A 114 -10.37 6.96 6.06
N VAL A 115 -9.62 7.52 7.02
CA VAL A 115 -8.29 7.04 7.38
C VAL A 115 -8.39 6.30 8.70
N VAL A 116 -8.00 5.02 8.71
CA VAL A 116 -8.00 4.16 9.90
C VAL A 116 -6.56 3.94 10.33
N ASP A 117 -6.12 4.61 11.40
CA ASP A 117 -4.75 4.50 11.91
C ASP A 117 -4.62 3.33 12.89
N GLY A 118 -3.74 2.42 12.56
CA GLY A 118 -3.31 1.33 13.41
C GLY A 118 -4.22 0.11 13.39
N PHE A 119 -4.86 -0.17 12.28
CA PHE A 119 -5.64 -1.38 11.99
C PHE A 119 -5.46 -1.79 10.52
N PRO A 120 -5.44 -3.11 10.17
CA PRO A 120 -5.40 -4.26 11.07
C PRO A 120 -4.01 -4.52 11.66
N ARG A 121 -3.90 -5.29 12.75
CA ARG A 121 -2.62 -5.64 13.42
C ARG A 121 -2.42 -7.13 13.64
N THR A 122 -3.44 -7.94 13.47
CA THR A 122 -3.42 -9.40 13.64
C THR A 122 -3.97 -10.08 12.40
N LYS A 123 -3.71 -11.37 12.23
CA LYS A 123 -4.30 -12.16 11.14
C LYS A 123 -5.82 -12.18 11.21
N VAL A 124 -6.38 -12.33 12.40
CA VAL A 124 -7.84 -12.27 12.63
C VAL A 124 -8.41 -10.94 12.10
N GLN A 125 -7.75 -9.82 12.40
CA GLN A 125 -8.18 -8.50 11.91
C GLN A 125 -8.02 -8.37 10.38
N VAL A 126 -6.96 -8.93 9.81
CA VAL A 126 -6.74 -8.98 8.35
C VAL A 126 -7.87 -9.75 7.66
N GLU A 127 -8.23 -10.92 8.17
CA GLU A 127 -9.37 -11.69 7.65
C GLU A 127 -10.68 -10.92 7.76
N CYS A 128 -10.88 -10.17 8.85
CA CYS A 128 -12.06 -9.31 8.98
C CYS A 128 -12.08 -8.16 7.95
N VAL A 129 -10.93 -7.62 7.53
CA VAL A 129 -10.87 -6.64 6.42
C VAL A 129 -11.28 -7.27 5.10
N LYS A 130 -10.82 -8.50 4.82
CA LYS A 130 -11.22 -9.25 3.62
C LYS A 130 -12.72 -9.53 3.63
N MET A 131 -13.25 -10.02 4.75
CA MET A 131 -14.70 -10.28 4.89
C MET A 131 -15.56 -9.01 4.80
N LEU A 132 -15.08 -7.87 5.31
CA LEU A 132 -15.74 -6.58 5.12
C LEU A 132 -15.85 -6.24 3.64
N PHE A 133 -14.77 -6.41 2.89
CA PHE A 133 -14.74 -6.16 1.46
C PHE A 133 -15.69 -7.10 0.68
N GLU A 134 -15.72 -8.37 1.03
CA GLU A 134 -16.65 -9.35 0.44
C GLU A 134 -18.11 -8.97 0.75
N LYS A 135 -18.39 -8.58 2.00
CA LYS A 135 -19.73 -8.16 2.41
C LYS A 135 -20.20 -6.89 1.68
N ILE A 136 -19.30 -5.95 1.42
CA ILE A 136 -19.60 -4.77 0.61
C ILE A 136 -19.94 -5.16 -0.83
N ASN A 137 -19.19 -6.09 -1.43
CA ASN A 137 -19.47 -6.59 -2.78
C ASN A 137 -20.81 -7.36 -2.83
N GLU A 138 -21.11 -8.15 -1.81
CA GLU A 138 -22.42 -8.82 -1.68
C GLU A 138 -23.57 -7.81 -1.66
N LEU A 139 -23.47 -6.77 -0.82
CA LEU A 139 -24.50 -5.73 -0.74
C LEU A 139 -24.59 -4.89 -2.02
N LYS A 140 -23.47 -4.58 -2.68
CA LYS A 140 -23.47 -3.96 -4.01
C LYS A 140 -24.30 -4.77 -5.00
N ASN A 141 -24.15 -6.09 -5.01
CA ASN A 141 -24.90 -6.97 -5.91
C ASN A 141 -26.40 -7.06 -5.55
N ILE A 142 -26.72 -7.13 -4.24
CA ILE A 142 -28.11 -7.15 -3.76
C ILE A 142 -28.85 -5.89 -4.16
N TYR A 143 -28.23 -4.73 -4.03
CA TYR A 143 -28.86 -3.44 -4.32
C TYR A 143 -28.65 -2.95 -5.75
N SER A 144 -27.99 -3.70 -6.61
CA SER A 144 -27.85 -3.41 -8.04
C SER A 144 -29.24 -3.23 -8.69
N ASN A 145 -29.39 -2.22 -9.53
CA ASN A 145 -30.66 -1.86 -10.18
C ASN A 145 -31.80 -1.46 -9.23
N THR A 146 -31.49 -1.11 -7.97
CA THR A 146 -32.46 -0.58 -7.01
C THR A 146 -32.24 0.93 -6.79
N LYS A 147 -33.16 1.61 -6.12
CA LYS A 147 -32.99 3.01 -5.70
C LYS A 147 -31.83 3.21 -4.71
N LEU A 148 -31.36 2.15 -4.08
CA LEU A 148 -30.26 2.19 -3.09
C LEU A 148 -28.88 1.96 -3.73
N GLU A 149 -28.80 1.54 -4.99
CA GLU A 149 -27.53 1.29 -5.70
C GLU A 149 -26.48 2.40 -5.54
N PRO A 150 -26.81 3.72 -5.62
CA PRO A 150 -25.81 4.77 -5.45
C PRO A 150 -25.11 4.79 -4.09
N PHE A 151 -25.71 4.14 -3.07
CA PHE A 151 -25.18 4.09 -1.71
C PHE A 151 -24.32 2.84 -1.43
N PHE A 152 -24.40 1.84 -2.30
CA PHE A 152 -23.68 0.56 -2.17
C PHE A 152 -22.61 0.38 -3.25
N LYS A 153 -21.84 1.43 -3.53
CA LYS A 153 -20.68 1.35 -4.41
C LYS A 153 -19.52 0.65 -3.69
N LYS A 154 -18.68 -0.03 -4.47
CA LYS A 154 -17.46 -0.66 -3.97
C LYS A 154 -16.48 0.43 -3.53
N PRO A 155 -16.04 0.46 -2.26
CA PRO A 155 -15.03 1.40 -1.81
C PRO A 155 -13.64 0.98 -2.27
N HIS A 156 -12.76 1.95 -2.38
CA HIS A 156 -11.34 1.72 -2.65
C HIS A 156 -10.61 1.45 -1.33
N PHE A 157 -9.99 0.29 -1.21
CA PHE A 157 -9.19 -0.08 -0.04
C PHE A 157 -7.72 0.16 -0.33
N HIS A 158 -7.10 1.06 0.43
CA HIS A 158 -5.68 1.37 0.38
C HIS A 158 -5.00 0.88 1.65
N ILE A 159 -4.07 -0.07 1.52
CA ILE A 159 -3.24 -0.54 2.62
C ILE A 159 -1.94 0.27 2.60
N VAL A 160 -1.78 1.19 3.52
CA VAL A 160 -0.60 2.05 3.59
C VAL A 160 0.28 1.62 4.76
N VAL A 161 1.50 1.20 4.47
CA VAL A 161 2.46 0.73 5.48
C VAL A 161 3.70 1.61 5.48
N LEU A 162 3.86 2.42 6.53
CA LEU A 162 5.05 3.23 6.75
C LEU A 162 6.13 2.39 7.45
N PHE A 163 7.26 2.20 6.78
CA PHE A 163 8.35 1.37 7.27
C PHE A 163 9.57 2.20 7.69
N ILE A 164 10.15 1.86 8.84
CA ILE A 164 11.48 2.27 9.30
C ILE A 164 12.17 1.07 9.94
N ASP A 165 13.49 1.09 10.06
CA ASP A 165 14.22 0.04 10.79
C ASP A 165 14.06 0.17 12.32
N GLN A 166 14.54 -0.85 13.04
CA GLN A 166 14.42 -0.90 14.50
C GLN A 166 15.14 0.26 15.19
N ASN A 167 16.35 0.61 14.71
CA ASN A 167 17.15 1.64 15.36
C ASN A 167 16.48 3.01 15.27
N GLU A 168 16.02 3.37 14.07
CA GLU A 168 15.29 4.62 13.86
C GLU A 168 13.94 4.61 14.59
N SER A 169 13.24 3.48 14.63
CA SER A 169 12.00 3.31 15.38
C SER A 169 12.20 3.59 16.88
N VAL A 170 13.17 2.95 17.50
CA VAL A 170 13.47 3.14 18.93
C VAL A 170 13.90 4.58 19.21
N LYS A 171 14.81 5.14 18.40
CA LYS A 171 15.25 6.54 18.50
C LYS A 171 14.07 7.50 18.50
N ARG A 172 13.15 7.36 17.55
CA ARG A 172 11.97 8.24 17.41
C ARG A 172 10.97 8.04 18.56
N GLN A 173 10.76 6.83 19.04
CA GLN A 173 9.92 6.56 20.21
C GLN A 173 10.46 7.26 21.46
N ILE A 174 11.73 7.07 21.78
CA ILE A 174 12.37 7.70 22.94
C ILE A 174 12.38 9.23 22.83
N SER A 175 12.68 9.77 21.65
CA SER A 175 12.62 11.21 21.39
C SER A 175 11.22 11.78 21.63
N ARG A 176 10.16 11.10 21.15
CA ARG A 176 8.76 11.48 21.37
C ARG A 176 8.40 11.50 22.85
N GLY A 177 8.79 10.47 23.62
CA GLY A 177 8.55 10.40 25.06
C GLY A 177 9.19 11.57 25.80
N ARG A 178 10.47 11.87 25.49
CA ARG A 178 11.18 13.03 26.06
C ARG A 178 10.51 14.36 25.72
N SER A 179 10.14 14.55 24.46
CA SER A 179 9.45 15.77 24.02
C SER A 179 8.09 15.94 24.69
N ALA A 180 7.32 14.88 24.87
CA ALA A 180 6.04 14.93 25.57
C ALA A 180 6.20 15.32 27.05
N ILE A 181 7.23 14.81 27.73
CA ILE A 181 7.52 15.20 29.14
C ILE A 181 7.89 16.68 29.21
N LEU A 182 8.76 17.17 28.33
CA LEU A 182 9.18 18.57 28.30
C LEU A 182 7.98 19.49 28.03
N HIS A 183 7.20 19.19 27.01
CA HIS A 183 5.96 19.93 26.67
C HIS A 183 5.02 19.98 27.86
N ASN A 184 4.72 18.86 28.50
CA ASN A 184 3.82 18.82 29.64
C ASN A 184 4.35 19.61 30.85
N LYS A 185 5.67 19.69 31.01
CA LYS A 185 6.30 20.53 32.02
C LYS A 185 6.09 22.01 31.73
N GLU A 186 6.25 22.42 30.50
CA GLU A 186 6.01 23.80 30.03
C GLU A 186 4.56 24.21 30.17
N VAL A 187 3.61 23.35 29.72
CA VAL A 187 2.17 23.56 29.87
C VAL A 187 1.79 23.74 31.34
N LYS A 188 2.31 22.90 32.23
CA LYS A 188 2.05 23.00 33.67
C LYS A 188 2.64 24.27 34.28
N ALA A 189 3.77 24.74 33.77
CA ALA A 189 4.43 25.94 34.27
C ALA A 189 3.77 27.25 33.76
N SER A 190 3.34 27.25 32.50
CA SER A 190 2.71 28.43 31.87
C SER A 190 1.20 28.52 32.04
N GLY A 191 0.53 27.38 32.30
CA GLY A 191 -0.93 27.28 32.29
C GLY A 191 -1.56 27.42 30.90
N VAL A 192 -0.76 27.34 29.81
CA VAL A 192 -1.22 27.52 28.44
C VAL A 192 -0.92 26.27 27.63
N GLY A 193 -1.93 25.74 26.93
CA GLY A 193 -1.83 24.52 26.06
C GLY A 193 -2.42 23.28 26.72
N ASP A 194 -2.52 22.22 25.93
CA ASP A 194 -3.05 20.92 26.35
C ASP A 194 -1.93 19.95 26.71
N LEU A 195 -2.19 19.09 27.69
CA LEU A 195 -1.26 18.03 28.07
C LEU A 195 -1.26 16.92 27.00
N ILE A 196 -0.07 16.47 26.61
CA ILE A 196 0.13 15.35 25.68
C ILE A 196 0.25 14.05 26.43
N GLU A 197 -0.35 12.98 25.94
CA GLU A 197 -0.20 11.61 26.48
C GLU A 197 1.26 11.19 26.46
N VAL A 198 1.81 10.87 27.63
CA VAL A 198 3.14 10.29 27.78
C VAL A 198 3.00 8.77 27.84
N ARG A 199 3.49 8.09 26.82
CA ARG A 199 3.42 6.62 26.75
C ARG A 199 4.57 5.99 27.55
N PRO A 200 4.31 5.13 28.53
CA PRO A 200 5.37 4.48 29.32
C PRO A 200 6.40 3.78 28.44
N THR A 201 5.97 3.12 27.38
CA THR A 201 6.83 2.42 26.42
C THR A 201 7.78 3.33 25.63
N ASP A 202 7.50 4.63 25.54
CA ASP A 202 8.38 5.60 24.87
C ASP A 202 9.49 6.12 25.81
N LEU A 203 9.47 5.72 27.07
CA LEU A 203 10.49 6.10 28.08
C LEU A 203 11.48 4.97 28.37
N ASP A 204 11.21 3.77 27.86
CA ASP A 204 12.04 2.59 28.07
C ASP A 204 12.49 1.99 26.72
N THR A 205 13.80 1.82 26.57
CA THR A 205 14.40 1.30 25.32
C THR A 205 13.97 -0.14 25.05
N ASN A 206 13.89 -1.00 26.07
CA ASN A 206 13.50 -2.40 25.89
C ASN A 206 12.02 -2.51 25.53
N ALA A 207 11.16 -1.71 26.15
CA ALA A 207 9.75 -1.62 25.77
C ALA A 207 9.56 -1.13 24.34
N SER A 208 10.33 -0.12 23.89
CA SER A 208 10.35 0.36 22.52
C SER A 208 10.79 -0.72 21.53
N ILE A 209 11.82 -1.50 21.85
CA ILE A 209 12.30 -2.65 21.05
C ILE A 209 11.21 -3.73 20.97
N ASN A 210 10.56 -4.07 22.08
CA ASN A 210 9.50 -5.06 22.09
C ASN A 210 8.30 -4.65 21.25
N ARG A 211 7.92 -3.38 21.28
CA ARG A 211 6.86 -2.85 20.39
C ARG A 211 7.23 -2.98 18.92
N TYR A 212 8.47 -2.68 18.55
CA TYR A 212 8.94 -2.85 17.18
C TYR A 212 8.92 -4.33 16.76
N ARG A 213 9.38 -5.23 17.63
CA ARG A 213 9.36 -6.68 17.40
C ARG A 213 7.94 -7.19 17.21
N THR A 214 7.00 -6.80 18.09
CA THR A 214 5.57 -7.14 17.94
C THR A 214 4.99 -6.67 16.62
N PHE A 215 5.33 -5.45 16.20
CA PHE A 215 4.92 -4.95 14.88
C PHE A 215 5.49 -5.82 13.76
N LYS A 216 6.77 -6.12 13.78
CA LYS A 216 7.44 -6.88 12.71
C LYS A 216 6.94 -8.31 12.61
N GLU A 217 6.83 -9.02 13.73
CA GLU A 217 6.52 -10.45 13.76
C GLU A 217 5.02 -10.76 13.66
N LYS A 218 4.14 -9.85 14.08
CA LYS A 218 2.70 -10.07 14.08
C LYS A 218 1.97 -9.21 13.06
N THR A 219 2.21 -7.90 13.11
CA THR A 219 1.43 -6.96 12.29
C THR A 219 1.92 -6.92 10.85
N TYR A 220 3.23 -6.82 10.64
CA TYR A 220 3.78 -6.69 9.30
C TYR A 220 3.56 -7.94 8.44
N ASP A 221 3.76 -9.13 9.01
CA ASP A 221 3.53 -10.38 8.30
C ASP A 221 2.04 -10.56 7.95
N ALA A 222 1.13 -10.24 8.87
CA ALA A 222 -0.31 -10.26 8.59
C ALA A 222 -0.71 -9.27 7.48
N LEU A 223 -0.16 -8.05 7.49
CA LEU A 223 -0.46 -7.05 6.46
C LEU A 223 -0.01 -7.45 5.05
N ARG A 224 1.05 -8.25 4.94
CA ARG A 224 1.53 -8.74 3.63
C ARG A 224 0.47 -9.56 2.88
N GLU A 225 -0.40 -10.26 3.58
CA GLU A 225 -1.49 -11.04 2.99
C GLU A 225 -2.51 -10.16 2.22
N LEU A 226 -2.64 -8.88 2.60
CA LEU A 226 -3.53 -7.94 1.91
C LEU A 226 -2.98 -7.44 0.57
N ARG A 227 -1.70 -7.68 0.29
CA ARG A 227 -1.03 -7.23 -0.94
C ARG A 227 -1.62 -7.85 -2.21
N GLU A 228 -2.16 -9.05 -2.11
CA GLU A 228 -2.73 -9.77 -3.26
C GLU A 228 -4.16 -9.31 -3.58
N SER A 229 -4.84 -8.69 -2.60
CA SER A 229 -6.26 -8.36 -2.70
C SER A 229 -6.54 -6.86 -2.82
N PHE A 230 -5.62 -6.00 -2.36
CA PHE A 230 -5.84 -4.56 -2.22
C PHE A 230 -4.65 -3.74 -2.70
N PHE A 231 -4.87 -2.43 -2.90
CA PHE A 231 -3.78 -1.47 -3.15
C PHE A 231 -2.85 -1.44 -1.95
N TYR A 232 -1.63 -1.88 -2.14
CA TYR A 232 -0.65 -2.01 -1.07
C TYR A 232 0.51 -1.06 -1.29
N HIS A 233 0.56 -0.01 -0.47
CA HIS A 233 1.56 1.03 -0.51
C HIS A 233 2.60 0.81 0.58
N PHE A 234 3.77 0.33 0.21
CA PHE A 234 4.88 0.14 1.14
C PHE A 234 5.85 1.32 1.03
N ILE A 235 5.82 2.21 2.02
CA ILE A 235 6.48 3.50 1.96
C ILE A 235 7.64 3.55 2.95
N ASN A 236 8.84 3.83 2.45
CA ASN A 236 9.99 4.10 3.30
C ASN A 236 9.81 5.44 4.03
N ALA A 237 9.68 5.37 5.37
CA ALA A 237 9.47 6.53 6.23
C ALA A 237 10.76 7.05 6.90
N HIS A 238 11.94 6.69 6.38
CA HIS A 238 13.21 7.32 6.76
C HIS A 238 13.34 8.72 6.16
N GLY A 239 14.12 9.55 6.82
CA GLY A 239 14.39 10.92 6.41
C GLY A 239 13.47 11.95 7.06
N SER A 240 13.37 13.12 6.46
CA SER A 240 12.53 14.21 6.93
C SER A 240 11.04 13.95 6.68
N ILE A 241 10.18 14.68 7.36
CA ILE A 241 8.72 14.62 7.14
C ILE A 241 8.39 14.95 5.67
N GLU A 242 9.08 15.92 5.10
CA GLU A 242 8.87 16.34 3.72
C GLU A 242 9.26 15.25 2.70
N ASP A 243 10.36 14.52 2.94
CA ASP A 243 10.76 13.39 2.09
C ASP A 243 9.74 12.26 2.13
N VAL A 244 9.19 11.99 3.32
CA VAL A 244 8.16 10.97 3.49
C VAL A 244 6.87 11.38 2.78
N ARG A 245 6.44 12.65 2.90
CA ARG A 245 5.27 13.18 2.19
C ARG A 245 5.41 13.10 0.68
N LYS A 246 6.58 13.42 0.13
CA LYS A 246 6.87 13.25 -1.31
C LYS A 246 6.73 11.80 -1.76
N ARG A 247 7.18 10.84 -0.95
CA ARG A 247 7.02 9.41 -1.26
C ARG A 247 5.56 8.97 -1.17
N ILE A 248 4.81 9.46 -0.18
CA ILE A 248 3.37 9.19 -0.07
C ILE A 248 2.65 9.74 -1.31
N ASP A 249 2.89 10.99 -1.69
CA ASP A 249 2.31 11.63 -2.88
C ASP A 249 2.64 10.83 -4.15
N SER A 250 3.91 10.48 -4.35
CA SER A 250 4.33 9.67 -5.49
C SER A 250 3.61 8.32 -5.54
N GLU A 251 3.55 7.62 -4.41
CA GLU A 251 2.94 6.30 -4.33
C GLU A 251 1.42 6.35 -4.56
N LEU A 252 0.74 7.33 -3.99
CA LEU A 252 -0.71 7.50 -4.18
C LEU A 252 -1.07 7.93 -5.61
N ARG A 253 -0.20 8.67 -6.32
CA ARG A 253 -0.42 9.02 -7.73
C ARG A 253 -0.29 7.84 -8.67
N TYR A 254 0.66 6.92 -8.43
CA TYR A 254 0.93 5.80 -9.33
C TYR A 254 -0.22 4.80 -9.43
N GLN A 255 -1.11 4.78 -8.44
CA GLN A 255 -2.22 3.83 -8.39
C GLN A 255 -3.58 4.43 -8.79
N GLY A 256 -3.58 5.65 -9.29
CA GLY A 256 -4.81 6.34 -9.69
C GLY A 256 -5.62 5.66 -10.82
N SER A 257 -5.00 4.76 -11.60
CA SER A 257 -5.73 3.99 -12.63
C SER A 257 -6.75 2.99 -12.06
N LEU A 258 -6.59 2.61 -10.80
CA LEU A 258 -7.47 1.66 -10.11
C LEU A 258 -8.62 2.37 -9.36
N GLU A 259 -8.61 3.70 -9.34
CA GLU A 259 -9.70 4.55 -8.84
C GLU A 259 -10.73 4.87 -9.94
N LEU A 260 -10.53 4.32 -11.12
CA LEU A 260 -11.43 4.53 -12.25
C LEU A 260 -12.78 3.88 -12.00
N ASP A 261 -13.82 4.51 -12.52
CA ASP A 261 -15.14 3.91 -12.61
C ASP A 261 -15.06 2.56 -13.33
N GLU A 262 -15.89 1.59 -12.92
CA GLU A 262 -15.85 0.20 -13.40
C GLU A 262 -15.88 0.11 -14.93
N SER A 263 -16.72 0.93 -15.58
CA SER A 263 -16.79 0.98 -17.03
C SER A 263 -15.52 1.50 -17.71
N THR A 264 -14.84 2.45 -17.07
CA THR A 264 -13.56 2.98 -17.58
C THR A 264 -12.44 1.97 -17.34
N TYR A 265 -12.42 1.31 -16.16
CA TYR A 265 -11.48 0.25 -15.85
C TYR A 265 -11.60 -0.92 -16.85
N ASP A 266 -12.80 -1.36 -17.16
CA ASP A 266 -13.03 -2.47 -18.11
C ASP A 266 -12.49 -2.16 -19.52
N ILE A 267 -12.52 -0.90 -19.94
CA ILE A 267 -11.96 -0.49 -21.22
C ILE A 267 -10.45 -0.58 -21.23
N ILE A 268 -9.78 -0.05 -20.19
CA ILE A 268 -8.32 0.00 -20.13
C ILE A 268 -7.69 -1.28 -19.58
N SER A 269 -8.45 -2.12 -18.85
CA SER A 269 -7.96 -3.40 -18.31
C SER A 269 -7.53 -4.41 -19.39
N LYS A 270 -7.92 -4.16 -20.62
CA LYS A 270 -7.44 -4.91 -21.80
C LYS A 270 -5.96 -4.67 -22.07
N LEU A 271 -5.40 -3.58 -21.55
CA LEU A 271 -3.97 -3.28 -21.64
C LEU A 271 -3.26 -3.84 -20.40
N PRO A 272 -2.15 -4.55 -20.56
CA PRO A 272 -1.39 -5.06 -19.44
C PRO A 272 -0.77 -3.91 -18.63
N ILE A 273 -0.75 -4.04 -17.31
CA ILE A 273 -0.07 -3.07 -16.44
C ILE A 273 1.45 -3.26 -16.50
N ALA A 274 2.20 -2.17 -16.32
CA ALA A 274 3.67 -2.19 -16.43
C ALA A 274 4.34 -3.25 -15.55
N SER A 275 3.81 -3.52 -14.35
CA SER A 275 4.34 -4.55 -13.45
C SER A 275 4.13 -5.98 -13.97
N SER A 276 3.10 -6.24 -14.75
CA SER A 276 2.91 -7.55 -15.40
C SER A 276 3.80 -7.71 -16.62
N LEU A 277 4.03 -6.63 -17.38
CA LEU A 277 4.97 -6.61 -18.50
C LEU A 277 6.40 -6.89 -18.02
N GLY A 278 6.81 -6.30 -16.88
CA GLY A 278 8.17 -6.46 -16.35
C GLY A 278 8.50 -7.89 -15.88
N LYS A 279 7.52 -8.72 -15.52
CA LYS A 279 7.76 -10.08 -15.01
C LYS A 279 8.33 -11.03 -16.08
N HIS A 280 7.92 -10.86 -17.33
CA HIS A 280 8.29 -11.75 -18.43
C HIS A 280 9.14 -11.05 -19.50
N ALA A 281 9.29 -9.71 -19.41
CA ALA A 281 9.96 -8.91 -20.44
C ALA A 281 11.36 -9.43 -20.82
N ARG A 282 12.11 -9.95 -19.84
CA ARG A 282 13.44 -10.52 -20.09
C ARG A 282 13.34 -11.83 -20.87
N GLN A 283 12.45 -12.72 -20.50
CA GLN A 283 12.26 -14.00 -21.19
C GLN A 283 11.73 -13.75 -22.60
N ASP A 284 10.74 -12.90 -22.74
CA ASP A 284 10.16 -12.54 -24.04
C ASP A 284 11.20 -11.92 -24.99
N LEU A 285 12.13 -11.10 -24.44
CA LEU A 285 13.23 -10.54 -25.21
C LEU A 285 14.20 -11.64 -25.71
N VAL A 286 14.56 -12.57 -24.84
CA VAL A 286 15.42 -13.70 -25.20
C VAL A 286 14.77 -14.55 -26.28
N ASP A 287 13.50 -14.91 -26.11
CA ASP A 287 12.76 -15.72 -27.06
C ASP A 287 12.69 -15.04 -28.44
N ARG A 288 12.41 -13.73 -28.51
CA ARG A 288 12.42 -12.96 -29.77
C ARG A 288 13.80 -12.96 -30.44
N LEU A 289 14.88 -12.75 -29.68
CA LEU A 289 16.24 -12.74 -30.22
C LEU A 289 16.62 -14.12 -30.80
N GLU A 290 16.24 -15.22 -30.12
CA GLU A 290 16.43 -16.56 -30.61
C GLU A 290 15.59 -16.86 -31.88
N ASP A 291 14.36 -16.37 -31.92
CA ASP A 291 13.49 -16.50 -33.09
C ASP A 291 14.04 -15.72 -34.30
N TYR A 292 14.58 -14.52 -34.12
CA TYR A 292 15.25 -13.79 -35.20
C TYR A 292 16.47 -14.56 -35.71
N GLN A 293 17.27 -15.15 -34.83
CA GLN A 293 18.39 -16.00 -35.25
C GLN A 293 17.90 -17.24 -36.01
N ARG A 294 16.76 -17.82 -35.66
CA ARG A 294 16.23 -19.06 -36.26
C ARG A 294 15.51 -18.81 -37.58
N TYR A 295 14.69 -17.80 -37.64
CA TYR A 295 13.77 -17.58 -38.76
C TYR A 295 14.19 -16.43 -39.70
N ASN A 296 14.99 -15.46 -39.22
CA ASN A 296 15.43 -14.29 -39.95
C ASN A 296 16.96 -14.09 -39.91
N CYS A 297 17.71 -15.19 -39.92
CA CYS A 297 19.16 -15.21 -39.65
C CYS A 297 19.97 -14.21 -40.50
N SER A 298 19.70 -14.08 -41.80
CA SER A 298 20.41 -13.13 -42.67
C SER A 298 20.13 -11.65 -42.28
N LEU A 299 18.88 -11.34 -42.05
CA LEU A 299 18.49 -9.99 -41.62
C LEU A 299 19.06 -9.68 -40.23
N PHE A 300 18.95 -10.61 -39.29
CA PHE A 300 19.50 -10.45 -37.93
C PHE A 300 21.01 -10.14 -37.97
N ARG A 301 21.80 -10.88 -38.77
CA ARG A 301 23.23 -10.61 -38.94
C ARG A 301 23.48 -9.24 -39.56
N SER A 302 22.79 -8.90 -40.63
CA SER A 302 22.93 -7.59 -41.27
C SER A 302 22.65 -6.41 -40.31
N ILE A 303 21.65 -6.54 -39.40
CA ILE A 303 21.37 -5.53 -38.39
C ILE A 303 22.46 -5.48 -37.32
N VAL A 304 22.98 -6.62 -36.87
CA VAL A 304 24.11 -6.68 -35.91
C VAL A 304 25.36 -6.04 -36.52
N ASP A 305 25.64 -6.30 -37.82
CA ASP A 305 26.76 -5.68 -38.52
C ASP A 305 26.55 -4.16 -38.64
N LEU A 306 25.34 -3.70 -39.01
CA LEU A 306 25.00 -2.29 -39.04
C LEU A 306 25.17 -1.61 -37.68
N ILE A 307 24.74 -2.26 -36.61
CA ILE A 307 24.96 -1.78 -35.24
C ILE A 307 26.47 -1.64 -34.95
N SER A 308 27.23 -2.68 -35.25
CA SER A 308 28.65 -2.73 -34.94
C SER A 308 29.45 -1.71 -35.72
N GLU A 309 29.18 -1.57 -37.02
CA GLU A 309 30.01 -0.77 -37.94
C GLU A 309 29.59 0.70 -38.00
N TYR A 310 28.30 0.98 -37.83
CA TYR A 310 27.74 2.32 -37.98
C TYR A 310 27.31 2.95 -36.64
N PHE A 311 26.47 2.30 -35.87
CA PHE A 311 25.93 2.87 -34.64
C PHE A 311 26.96 2.90 -33.50
N MET A 312 27.68 1.83 -33.26
CA MET A 312 28.61 1.74 -32.13
C MET A 312 29.74 2.73 -32.14
N PRO A 313 30.38 3.09 -33.27
CA PRO A 313 31.38 4.14 -33.30
C PRO A 313 30.84 5.50 -32.84
N ILE A 314 29.60 5.85 -33.24
CA ILE A 314 28.95 7.09 -32.86
C ILE A 314 28.62 7.07 -31.36
N ILE A 315 28.00 5.98 -30.88
CA ILE A 315 27.65 5.79 -29.47
C ILE A 315 28.89 5.87 -28.58
N LYS A 316 30.00 5.19 -28.95
CA LYS A 316 31.24 5.24 -28.21
C LYS A 316 31.82 6.66 -28.11
N ARG A 317 31.72 7.44 -29.18
CA ARG A 317 32.21 8.86 -29.19
C ARG A 317 31.41 9.74 -28.24
N HIS A 318 30.11 9.46 -28.08
CA HIS A 318 29.18 10.25 -27.25
C HIS A 318 28.84 9.59 -25.91
N SER A 319 29.58 8.56 -25.51
CA SER A 319 29.28 7.78 -24.27
C SER A 319 29.26 8.63 -22.99
N ILE A 320 30.06 9.70 -22.93
CA ILE A 320 30.12 10.60 -21.76
C ILE A 320 28.85 11.45 -21.63
N SER A 321 28.24 11.83 -22.75
CA SER A 321 27.00 12.65 -22.72
C SER A 321 25.73 11.84 -22.35
N GLY A 322 25.83 10.51 -22.35
CA GLY A 322 24.72 9.63 -22.00
C GLY A 322 23.67 9.44 -23.12
N TYR A 323 23.76 10.20 -24.20
CA TYR A 323 22.91 10.04 -25.38
C TYR A 323 23.66 10.36 -26.67
N SER A 324 23.21 9.82 -27.80
CA SER A 324 23.69 10.16 -29.14
C SER A 324 22.52 10.15 -30.13
N VAL A 325 22.60 11.01 -31.13
CA VAL A 325 21.68 11.04 -32.27
C VAL A 325 22.38 10.40 -33.46
N VAL A 326 21.75 9.40 -34.06
CA VAL A 326 22.25 8.71 -35.24
C VAL A 326 21.21 8.85 -36.34
N ASN A 327 21.59 9.53 -37.44
CA ASN A 327 20.77 9.62 -38.63
C ASN A 327 21.27 8.61 -39.64
N THR A 328 20.36 7.85 -40.26
CA THR A 328 20.72 6.84 -41.26
C THR A 328 19.59 6.71 -42.29
N ASP A 329 19.97 6.62 -43.57
CA ASP A 329 19.05 6.35 -44.70
C ASP A 329 19.23 4.90 -45.19
N ASN A 330 19.67 3.99 -44.31
CA ASN A 330 19.88 2.61 -44.70
C ASN A 330 18.55 1.89 -44.95
N ILE A 331 18.33 1.50 -46.19
CA ILE A 331 17.09 0.86 -46.70
C ILE A 331 16.70 -0.39 -45.90
N ILE A 332 17.64 -1.08 -45.24
CA ILE A 332 17.35 -2.24 -44.40
C ILE A 332 16.39 -1.88 -43.25
N LEU A 333 16.39 -0.64 -42.80
CA LEU A 333 15.53 -0.14 -41.72
C LEU A 333 14.12 0.25 -42.18
N ASP A 334 13.83 0.16 -43.47
CA ASP A 334 12.45 0.26 -43.97
C ASP A 334 11.63 -1.00 -43.63
N ASP A 335 12.30 -2.10 -43.30
CA ASP A 335 11.66 -3.34 -42.84
C ASP A 335 11.30 -3.23 -41.36
N PRO A 336 10.01 -3.35 -40.98
CA PRO A 336 9.58 -3.33 -39.59
C PRO A 336 10.24 -4.40 -38.71
N ILE A 337 10.61 -5.56 -39.28
CA ILE A 337 11.31 -6.62 -38.56
C ILE A 337 12.74 -6.17 -38.24
N ALA A 338 13.40 -5.47 -39.16
CA ALA A 338 14.74 -4.93 -38.93
C ALA A 338 14.77 -3.91 -37.80
N ILE A 339 13.77 -3.02 -37.72
CA ILE A 339 13.61 -2.09 -36.62
C ILE A 339 13.38 -2.83 -35.30
N SER A 340 12.54 -3.86 -35.28
CA SER A 340 12.30 -4.68 -34.10
C SER A 340 13.56 -5.37 -33.60
N ILE A 341 14.35 -5.93 -34.51
CA ILE A 341 15.67 -6.53 -34.20
C ILE A 341 16.60 -5.46 -33.61
N LEU A 342 16.67 -4.28 -34.20
CA LEU A 342 17.51 -3.18 -33.75
C LEU A 342 17.17 -2.77 -32.30
N ILE A 343 15.86 -2.61 -32.01
CA ILE A 343 15.35 -2.25 -30.67
C ILE A 343 15.70 -3.35 -29.67
N ASP A 344 15.46 -4.63 -30.00
CA ASP A 344 15.66 -5.74 -29.09
C ASP A 344 17.16 -5.97 -28.80
N VAL A 345 18.04 -5.83 -29.80
CA VAL A 345 19.49 -5.93 -29.61
C VAL A 345 20.00 -4.79 -28.73
N PHE A 346 19.56 -3.57 -28.92
CA PHE A 346 19.93 -2.46 -28.04
C PHE A 346 19.41 -2.66 -26.61
N SER A 347 18.19 -3.12 -26.45
CA SER A 347 17.59 -3.42 -25.15
C SER A 347 18.38 -4.52 -24.41
N GLU A 348 18.79 -5.57 -25.10
CA GLU A 348 19.64 -6.64 -24.53
C GLU A 348 21.02 -6.11 -24.08
N ARG A 349 21.54 -5.11 -24.76
CA ARG A 349 22.82 -4.45 -24.43
C ARG A 349 22.69 -3.32 -23.43
N GLY A 350 21.51 -3.10 -22.85
CA GLY A 350 21.23 -2.05 -21.87
C GLY A 350 21.22 -0.63 -22.46
N LEU A 351 21.01 -0.53 -23.76
CA LEU A 351 20.84 0.73 -24.48
C LEU A 351 19.37 0.98 -24.76
N THR A 352 18.94 2.24 -24.69
CA THR A 352 17.57 2.63 -25.05
C THR A 352 17.59 3.30 -26.41
N LEU A 353 16.77 2.82 -27.34
CA LEU A 353 16.56 3.42 -28.65
C LEU A 353 15.27 4.23 -28.62
N ILE A 354 15.34 5.50 -29.07
CA ILE A 354 14.17 6.33 -29.35
C ILE A 354 14.22 6.66 -30.83
N HIS A 355 13.25 6.18 -31.56
CA HIS A 355 13.06 6.52 -32.98
C HIS A 355 12.14 7.73 -33.06
N ILE A 356 12.59 8.77 -33.78
CA ILE A 356 11.86 10.00 -33.99
C ILE A 356 11.57 10.14 -35.49
#